data_6777e15134e982531c6189efa27e1752
#
_entry.id   6777e15134e982531c6189efa27e1752
#
_cell.length_a   1.000
_cell.length_b   1.000
_cell.length_c   1.000
_cell.angle_alpha   90.00
_cell.angle_beta   90.00
_cell.angle_gamma   90.00
#
_symmetry.space_group_name_H-M   'P 1'
#
loop_
_entity.id
_entity.type
_entity.pdbx_description
1 polymer ?
#
loop_
_entity_poly.entity_id
_entity_poly.type
_entity_poly.pdbx_seq_one_letter_code
_entity_poly.pdbx_strand_id
1 'polypeptide(L)'
;MRKILTLLLLALSAAACNDKDGLSGPQAENPLSECVLPVSAMAGGEVLVQWNGFPEEPAISMVGEDGTVYEAEVTVVTASGLVFLVPSSLVPGTYMVKSGQDDLGTIEILPAEMPVTGLKIPSGAKQGEVVAVDGIGFEEGCVAVLVDSEGNEHALETELTYSGISVVIPDDLAEGTYAVYLVQDGMEWLLSGSFSVYKDVVVKTLTRVNYYSPYIGTMVLRLSWEINRDDPVTLTVSETVIDGQEESLEAYDMYVCDATGLFTLDHDGFEASNDLAMSYDRDADGVVTQSDVLIYGKKETTPFTWTYDADGFLTDISSPTRSFRSFSYEEGNLVSFMNISFEYSDPALVAHPSAPDVVWGYMSLMEKNDPFICFPFLLGWYDKASVQLPTKMISPSPTGTGTVESALAYGFDEDGYPVSMSWTEGNSEYRVEYIYGNL
;
A
#
# COMPACT_ATOMS: atom_id res chain seq x y z
N MET A 1 -3.31 -31.27 23.11
CA MET A 1 -3.84 -30.84 24.42
C MET A 1 -5.27 -30.36 24.23
N ARG A 2 -6.16 -30.62 25.14
CA ARG A 2 -7.61 -30.68 25.10
C ARG A 2 -8.28 -29.48 24.42
N LYS A 3 -9.06 -29.77 23.34
CA LYS A 3 -10.04 -28.87 22.73
C LYS A 3 -11.18 -28.64 23.72
N ILE A 4 -11.40 -27.39 24.12
CA ILE A 4 -12.55 -26.99 24.92
C ILE A 4 -13.68 -26.68 23.94
N LEU A 5 -14.61 -27.61 23.86
CA LEU A 5 -15.87 -27.50 23.13
C LEU A 5 -16.80 -26.56 23.94
N THR A 6 -17.00 -25.34 23.48
CA THR A 6 -18.00 -24.44 24.08
C THR A 6 -19.34 -24.68 23.41
N LEU A 7 -20.15 -25.54 24.01
CA LEU A 7 -21.51 -25.79 23.59
C LEU A 7 -22.38 -24.61 24.04
N LEU A 8 -22.80 -23.74 23.10
CA LEU A 8 -23.79 -22.72 23.39
C LEU A 8 -25.19 -23.30 23.22
N LEU A 9 -25.82 -23.75 24.31
CA LEU A 9 -27.20 -24.18 24.35
C LEU A 9 -28.10 -22.93 24.37
N LEU A 10 -28.69 -22.58 23.21
CA LEU A 10 -29.80 -21.63 23.17
C LEU A 10 -31.09 -22.42 23.39
N ALA A 11 -31.65 -22.30 24.59
CA ALA A 11 -32.99 -22.81 24.91
C ALA A 11 -34.04 -21.86 24.34
N LEU A 12 -34.72 -22.27 23.26
CA LEU A 12 -35.98 -21.63 22.84
C LEU A 12 -37.14 -22.34 23.54
N SER A 13 -37.84 -21.59 24.36
CA SER A 13 -39.10 -22.00 24.99
C SER A 13 -40.22 -22.13 23.95
N ALA A 14 -40.69 -23.33 23.72
CA ALA A 14 -41.90 -23.60 22.98
C ALA A 14 -43.15 -23.24 23.80
N ALA A 15 -43.96 -22.30 23.33
CA ALA A 15 -45.31 -22.07 23.84
C ALA A 15 -46.24 -23.08 23.19
N ALA A 16 -46.74 -24.02 23.98
CA ALA A 16 -47.78 -24.94 23.56
C ALA A 16 -49.16 -24.24 23.54
N CYS A 17 -49.81 -24.19 22.38
CA CYS A 17 -51.25 -24.02 22.29
C CYS A 17 -51.86 -25.36 21.98
N ASN A 18 -52.70 -25.79 22.87
CA ASN A 18 -53.52 -27.01 22.80
C ASN A 18 -54.85 -26.63 22.16
N ASP A 19 -55.26 -27.24 21.08
CA ASP A 19 -56.64 -27.34 20.69
C ASP A 19 -56.96 -28.70 20.07
N LYS A 20 -58.04 -29.29 20.60
CA LYS A 20 -58.54 -30.59 20.26
C LYS A 20 -59.55 -30.51 19.11
N ASP A 21 -59.60 -31.59 18.40
CA ASP A 21 -60.72 -32.23 17.70
C ASP A 21 -60.60 -32.33 16.20
N GLY A 22 -60.59 -33.58 15.72
CA GLY A 22 -60.95 -33.97 14.34
C GLY A 22 -60.18 -35.16 13.83
N LEU A 23 -60.70 -36.36 14.06
CA LEU A 23 -60.28 -37.59 13.41
C LEU A 23 -60.42 -37.53 11.88
N SER A 24 -59.30 -37.53 11.17
CA SER A 24 -59.19 -38.00 9.82
C SER A 24 -57.86 -38.73 9.65
N GLY A 25 -57.89 -39.88 8.95
CA GLY A 25 -56.84 -40.87 8.89
C GLY A 25 -55.44 -40.39 8.49
N PRO A 26 -54.43 -41.26 8.56
CA PRO A 26 -53.07 -40.86 8.37
C PRO A 26 -52.84 -40.40 6.92
N GLN A 27 -52.91 -39.11 6.69
CA GLN A 27 -52.17 -38.51 5.58
C GLN A 27 -50.70 -38.67 5.92
N ALA A 28 -49.93 -39.29 5.06
CA ALA A 28 -48.48 -39.26 5.16
C ALA A 28 -48.06 -37.77 5.20
N GLU A 29 -47.79 -37.28 6.40
CA GLU A 29 -47.22 -35.95 6.60
C GLU A 29 -45.96 -35.89 5.77
N ASN A 30 -45.83 -34.86 4.93
CA ASN A 30 -44.64 -34.65 4.13
C ASN A 30 -43.48 -34.40 5.14
N PRO A 31 -42.54 -35.33 5.30
CA PRO A 31 -41.56 -35.24 6.36
C PRO A 31 -40.63 -34.04 6.25
N LEU A 32 -40.62 -33.36 5.08
CA LEU A 32 -39.83 -32.17 4.82
C LEU A 32 -40.43 -30.89 5.42
N SER A 33 -41.68 -30.90 5.85
CA SER A 33 -42.35 -29.68 6.37
C SER A 33 -41.79 -29.14 7.68
N GLU A 34 -40.95 -29.91 8.38
CA GLU A 34 -40.28 -29.54 9.66
C GLU A 34 -38.74 -29.47 9.56
N CYS A 35 -38.20 -29.55 8.35
CA CYS A 35 -36.73 -29.43 8.19
C CYS A 35 -36.25 -27.99 8.39
N VAL A 36 -35.30 -27.80 9.29
CA VAL A 36 -34.66 -26.51 9.56
C VAL A 36 -33.20 -26.58 9.22
N LEU A 37 -32.82 -25.78 8.23
CA LEU A 37 -31.45 -25.51 7.80
C LEU A 37 -31.00 -24.11 8.26
N PRO A 38 -29.73 -23.91 8.59
CA PRO A 38 -29.19 -22.53 8.73
C PRO A 38 -29.24 -21.80 7.39
N VAL A 39 -29.36 -20.48 7.43
CA VAL A 39 -29.42 -19.62 6.24
C VAL A 39 -28.08 -19.62 5.49
N SER A 40 -26.97 -19.73 6.23
CA SER A 40 -25.62 -19.71 5.68
C SER A 40 -24.64 -20.59 6.46
N ALA A 41 -23.55 -20.98 5.80
CA ALA A 41 -22.42 -21.68 6.40
C ALA A 41 -21.12 -21.28 5.69
N MET A 42 -19.98 -21.70 6.22
CA MET A 42 -18.68 -21.58 5.54
C MET A 42 -18.29 -22.93 4.90
N ALA A 43 -17.50 -22.87 3.84
CA ALA A 43 -16.85 -24.07 3.30
C ALA A 43 -15.96 -24.70 4.40
N GLY A 44 -16.00 -26.05 4.54
CA GLY A 44 -15.33 -26.77 5.63
C GLY A 44 -16.00 -26.63 7.00
N GLY A 45 -17.07 -25.86 7.15
CA GLY A 45 -17.81 -25.69 8.41
C GLY A 45 -18.81 -26.80 8.69
N GLU A 46 -19.15 -26.99 9.97
CA GLU A 46 -20.21 -27.91 10.40
C GLU A 46 -21.60 -27.27 10.27
N VAL A 47 -22.54 -27.99 9.71
CA VAL A 47 -23.94 -27.59 9.55
C VAL A 47 -24.82 -28.56 10.31
N LEU A 48 -25.62 -28.04 11.25
CA LEU A 48 -26.67 -28.78 11.94
C LEU A 48 -28.00 -28.66 11.15
N VAL A 49 -28.52 -29.78 10.72
CA VAL A 49 -29.88 -29.87 10.16
C VAL A 49 -30.80 -30.47 11.22
N GLN A 50 -31.83 -29.74 11.59
CA GLN A 50 -32.85 -30.23 12.51
C GLN A 50 -34.00 -30.85 11.70
N TRP A 51 -34.15 -32.15 11.80
CA TRP A 51 -35.21 -32.92 11.16
C TRP A 51 -35.24 -34.33 11.75
N ASN A 52 -36.44 -34.86 11.92
CA ASN A 52 -36.63 -36.19 12.52
C ASN A 52 -36.88 -37.31 11.50
N GLY A 53 -36.77 -37.00 10.23
CA GLY A 53 -37.07 -37.91 9.12
C GLY A 53 -35.85 -38.53 8.45
N PHE A 54 -34.64 -38.38 8.98
CA PHE A 54 -33.46 -38.96 8.37
C PHE A 54 -33.45 -40.49 8.44
N PRO A 55 -33.03 -41.20 7.36
CA PRO A 55 -32.77 -42.63 7.41
C PRO A 55 -31.62 -42.95 8.37
N GLU A 56 -31.44 -44.21 8.66
CA GLU A 56 -30.38 -44.72 9.59
C GLU A 56 -28.97 -44.37 9.09
N GLU A 57 -28.80 -44.31 7.75
CA GLU A 57 -27.56 -43.91 7.06
C GLU A 57 -27.89 -42.78 6.06
N PRO A 58 -27.97 -41.54 6.51
CA PRO A 58 -28.28 -40.40 5.65
C PRO A 58 -27.06 -40.05 4.76
N ALA A 59 -27.31 -39.86 3.45
CA ALA A 59 -26.33 -39.29 2.54
C ALA A 59 -26.75 -37.84 2.24
N ILE A 60 -25.86 -36.90 2.51
CA ILE A 60 -26.07 -35.49 2.24
C ILE A 60 -25.26 -35.09 1.02
N SER A 61 -25.88 -34.32 0.13
CA SER A 61 -25.21 -33.68 -0.99
C SER A 61 -25.62 -32.23 -1.12
N MET A 62 -24.73 -31.42 -1.67
CA MET A 62 -24.95 -30.02 -1.98
C MET A 62 -24.88 -29.82 -3.50
N VAL A 63 -25.88 -29.16 -4.07
CA VAL A 63 -26.00 -29.01 -5.53
C VAL A 63 -25.89 -27.53 -5.86
N GLY A 64 -24.90 -27.17 -6.68
CA GLY A 64 -24.69 -25.82 -7.18
C GLY A 64 -25.73 -25.41 -8.23
N GLU A 65 -25.80 -24.14 -8.56
CA GLU A 65 -26.69 -23.60 -9.60
C GLU A 65 -26.41 -24.20 -11.00
N ASP A 66 -25.16 -24.62 -11.24
CA ASP A 66 -24.73 -25.29 -12.48
C ASP A 66 -25.11 -26.77 -12.52
N GLY A 67 -25.72 -27.30 -11.45
CA GLY A 67 -26.09 -28.69 -11.29
C GLY A 67 -24.94 -29.62 -10.84
N THR A 68 -23.77 -29.07 -10.51
CA THR A 68 -22.67 -29.84 -9.93
C THR A 68 -23.05 -30.34 -8.55
N VAL A 69 -22.80 -31.64 -8.28
CA VAL A 69 -23.13 -32.29 -7.01
C VAL A 69 -21.85 -32.50 -6.18
N TYR A 70 -21.88 -32.08 -4.95
CA TYR A 70 -20.82 -32.21 -3.96
C TYR A 70 -21.32 -33.09 -2.82
N GLU A 71 -20.66 -34.21 -2.54
CA GLU A 71 -20.99 -35.07 -1.42
C GLU A 71 -20.46 -34.46 -0.11
N ALA A 72 -21.31 -34.41 0.91
CA ALA A 72 -20.98 -33.89 2.21
C ALA A 72 -20.80 -35.01 3.23
N GLU A 73 -19.77 -34.94 4.07
CA GLU A 73 -19.50 -35.93 5.12
C GLU A 73 -20.45 -35.71 6.30
N VAL A 74 -21.25 -36.73 6.64
CA VAL A 74 -22.12 -36.71 7.82
C VAL A 74 -21.31 -37.13 9.04
N THR A 75 -21.16 -36.24 10.01
CA THR A 75 -20.31 -36.45 11.19
C THR A 75 -21.10 -36.95 12.40
N VAL A 76 -22.36 -36.54 12.53
CA VAL A 76 -23.22 -36.93 13.65
C VAL A 76 -24.66 -37.14 13.16
N VAL A 77 -25.31 -38.20 13.59
CA VAL A 77 -26.74 -38.44 13.39
C VAL A 77 -27.43 -38.65 14.76
N THR A 78 -28.52 -37.95 14.98
CA THR A 78 -29.35 -38.02 16.18
C THR A 78 -30.81 -38.24 15.85
N ALA A 79 -31.67 -38.51 16.83
CA ALA A 79 -33.10 -38.65 16.64
C ALA A 79 -33.80 -37.35 16.20
N SER A 80 -33.14 -36.17 16.34
CA SER A 80 -33.72 -34.86 16.07
C SER A 80 -32.98 -34.08 14.99
N GLY A 81 -32.00 -34.70 14.34
CA GLY A 81 -31.23 -34.05 13.28
C GLY A 81 -29.88 -34.70 12.99
N LEU A 82 -29.11 -34.12 12.11
CA LEU A 82 -27.75 -34.52 11.79
C LEU A 82 -26.82 -33.32 11.68
N VAL A 83 -25.51 -33.59 11.77
CA VAL A 83 -24.44 -32.63 11.47
C VAL A 83 -23.65 -33.16 10.27
N PHE A 84 -23.41 -32.30 9.31
CA PHE A 84 -22.53 -32.61 8.18
C PHE A 84 -21.47 -31.53 8.01
N LEU A 85 -20.35 -31.91 7.41
CA LEU A 85 -19.30 -30.97 6.99
C LEU A 85 -19.61 -30.46 5.58
N VAL A 86 -19.63 -29.14 5.44
CA VAL A 86 -19.68 -28.50 4.13
C VAL A 86 -18.38 -28.84 3.38
N PRO A 87 -18.44 -29.36 2.14
CA PRO A 87 -17.21 -29.64 1.38
C PRO A 87 -16.34 -28.38 1.29
N SER A 88 -15.06 -28.53 1.62
CA SER A 88 -14.09 -27.40 1.60
C SER A 88 -13.82 -26.87 0.20
N SER A 89 -14.13 -27.65 -0.84
CA SER A 89 -14.01 -27.25 -2.26
C SER A 89 -15.14 -26.37 -2.77
N LEU A 90 -16.17 -26.08 -1.94
CA LEU A 90 -17.26 -25.20 -2.36
C LEU A 90 -16.82 -23.74 -2.44
N VAL A 91 -17.13 -23.12 -3.56
CA VAL A 91 -16.96 -21.66 -3.71
C VAL A 91 -18.17 -20.92 -3.09
N PRO A 92 -18.02 -19.67 -2.68
CA PRO A 92 -19.14 -18.85 -2.19
C PRO A 92 -20.31 -18.83 -3.18
N GLY A 93 -21.54 -19.01 -2.67
CA GLY A 93 -22.73 -19.07 -3.51
C GLY A 93 -23.88 -19.83 -2.83
N THR A 94 -25.02 -19.94 -3.53
CA THR A 94 -26.19 -20.65 -3.04
C THR A 94 -26.20 -22.10 -3.50
N TYR A 95 -26.38 -23.02 -2.56
CA TYR A 95 -26.43 -24.45 -2.82
C TYR A 95 -27.74 -25.07 -2.30
N MET A 96 -28.30 -25.98 -3.08
CA MET A 96 -29.40 -26.83 -2.65
C MET A 96 -28.86 -28.00 -1.82
N VAL A 97 -29.30 -28.15 -0.59
CA VAL A 97 -28.95 -29.30 0.26
C VAL A 97 -29.98 -30.41 0.05
N LYS A 98 -29.49 -31.62 -0.17
CA LYS A 98 -30.33 -32.80 -0.41
C LYS A 98 -29.97 -33.94 0.53
N SER A 99 -30.98 -34.74 0.89
CA SER A 99 -30.79 -36.05 1.53
C SER A 99 -31.31 -37.14 0.58
N GLY A 100 -30.43 -37.79 -0.14
CA GLY A 100 -30.82 -38.69 -1.21
C GLY A 100 -31.59 -37.98 -2.34
N GLN A 101 -32.91 -38.28 -2.47
CA GLN A 101 -33.76 -37.61 -3.46
C GLN A 101 -34.54 -36.42 -2.91
N ASP A 102 -34.49 -36.18 -1.62
CA ASP A 102 -35.27 -35.16 -0.93
C ASP A 102 -34.53 -33.85 -0.85
N ASP A 103 -35.17 -32.75 -1.26
CA ASP A 103 -34.66 -31.39 -1.14
C ASP A 103 -34.90 -30.88 0.30
N LEU A 104 -33.83 -30.62 1.06
CA LEU A 104 -33.91 -30.12 2.43
C LEU A 104 -34.04 -28.59 2.48
N GLY A 105 -33.59 -27.88 1.44
CA GLY A 105 -33.62 -26.43 1.34
C GLY A 105 -32.32 -25.87 0.74
N THR A 106 -32.19 -24.56 0.75
CA THR A 106 -30.99 -23.87 0.26
C THR A 106 -30.19 -23.29 1.39
N ILE A 107 -28.86 -23.28 1.23
CA ILE A 107 -27.91 -22.65 2.12
C ILE A 107 -26.96 -21.77 1.32
N GLU A 108 -26.64 -20.59 1.86
CA GLU A 108 -25.63 -19.71 1.29
C GLU A 108 -24.25 -20.08 1.85
N ILE A 109 -23.31 -20.43 0.99
CA ILE A 109 -21.92 -20.62 1.37
C ILE A 109 -21.22 -19.28 1.34
N LEU A 110 -20.81 -18.84 2.52
CA LEU A 110 -20.10 -17.58 2.70
C LEU A 110 -18.61 -17.77 2.36
N PRO A 111 -17.91 -16.71 1.94
CA PRO A 111 -16.45 -16.72 1.86
C PRO A 111 -15.86 -17.15 3.20
N ALA A 112 -14.85 -18.01 3.18
CA ALA A 112 -14.13 -18.37 4.39
C ALA A 112 -13.46 -17.13 4.98
N GLU A 113 -13.61 -16.89 6.28
CA GLU A 113 -12.84 -15.85 6.96
C GLU A 113 -11.36 -16.24 6.91
N MET A 114 -10.50 -15.26 6.60
CA MET A 114 -9.06 -15.47 6.62
C MET A 114 -8.62 -15.87 8.04
N PRO A 115 -7.94 -17.01 8.22
CA PRO A 115 -7.58 -17.48 9.55
C PRO A 115 -6.47 -16.66 10.20
N VAL A 116 -5.74 -15.86 9.40
CA VAL A 116 -4.60 -15.07 9.85
C VAL A 116 -5.05 -13.68 10.28
N THR A 117 -4.63 -13.28 11.48
CA THR A 117 -4.88 -11.94 12.06
C THR A 117 -3.58 -11.24 12.39
N GLY A 118 -3.61 -9.91 12.48
CA GLY A 118 -2.43 -9.11 12.80
C GLY A 118 -1.38 -9.15 11.67
N LEU A 119 -1.82 -9.32 10.45
CA LEU A 119 -0.98 -9.49 9.28
C LEU A 119 -0.12 -8.24 9.02
N LYS A 120 1.18 -8.47 8.83
CA LYS A 120 2.14 -7.46 8.36
C LYS A 120 2.94 -8.05 7.22
N ILE A 121 2.78 -7.48 6.04
CA ILE A 121 3.47 -7.89 4.82
C ILE A 121 4.31 -6.70 4.36
N PRO A 122 5.60 -6.90 4.04
CA PRO A 122 6.39 -5.87 3.37
C PRO A 122 5.75 -5.47 2.03
N SER A 123 5.95 -4.25 1.59
CA SER A 123 5.46 -3.77 0.30
C SER A 123 6.20 -4.38 -0.90
N GLY A 124 7.34 -5.04 -0.66
CA GLY A 124 8.12 -5.71 -1.69
C GLY A 124 9.37 -6.36 -1.14
N ALA A 125 10.07 -7.09 -1.99
CA ALA A 125 11.32 -7.76 -1.69
C ALA A 125 12.16 -7.98 -2.95
N LYS A 126 13.44 -8.24 -2.72
CA LYS A 126 14.41 -8.56 -3.74
C LYS A 126 14.29 -10.02 -4.19
N GLN A 127 14.63 -10.30 -5.44
CA GLN A 127 14.87 -11.67 -5.91
C GLN A 127 15.91 -12.37 -5.00
N GLY A 128 15.67 -13.63 -4.62
CA GLY A 128 16.51 -14.41 -3.72
C GLY A 128 16.38 -14.03 -2.24
N GLU A 129 15.62 -13.02 -1.88
CA GLU A 129 15.46 -12.58 -0.49
C GLU A 129 14.53 -13.49 0.29
N VAL A 130 14.85 -13.66 1.58
CA VAL A 130 13.96 -14.30 2.56
C VAL A 130 13.13 -13.23 3.25
N VAL A 131 11.83 -13.27 3.06
CA VAL A 131 10.88 -12.27 3.56
C VAL A 131 10.10 -12.82 4.73
N ALA A 132 10.02 -12.08 5.82
CA ALA A 132 9.14 -12.38 6.94
C ALA A 132 7.75 -11.78 6.71
N VAL A 133 6.71 -12.60 6.89
CA VAL A 133 5.31 -12.18 6.94
C VAL A 133 4.78 -12.48 8.33
N ASP A 134 4.63 -11.45 9.14
CA ASP A 134 4.14 -11.59 10.51
C ASP A 134 2.61 -11.75 10.53
N GLY A 135 2.13 -12.54 11.50
CA GLY A 135 0.70 -12.79 11.71
C GLY A 135 0.46 -13.99 12.61
N ILE A 136 -0.77 -14.12 13.09
CA ILE A 136 -1.20 -15.23 13.96
C ILE A 136 -2.26 -16.04 13.24
N GLY A 137 -2.10 -17.36 13.17
CA GLY A 137 -3.06 -18.26 12.54
C GLY A 137 -2.51 -19.00 11.30
N PHE A 138 -1.25 -18.79 10.95
CA PHE A 138 -0.57 -19.63 9.96
C PHE A 138 -0.40 -21.06 10.51
N GLU A 139 -0.62 -22.06 9.67
CA GLU A 139 -0.51 -23.48 10.01
C GLU A 139 0.57 -24.17 9.18
N GLU A 140 1.04 -25.33 9.67
CA GLU A 140 2.04 -26.14 8.96
C GLU A 140 1.50 -26.58 7.60
N GLY A 141 2.28 -26.36 6.55
CA GLY A 141 1.90 -26.66 5.17
C GLY A 141 1.16 -25.54 4.45
N CYS A 142 1.00 -24.36 5.07
CA CYS A 142 0.54 -23.18 4.33
C CYS A 142 1.58 -22.76 3.28
N VAL A 143 1.11 -22.19 2.17
CA VAL A 143 1.95 -21.73 1.05
C VAL A 143 1.58 -20.30 0.70
N ALA A 144 2.57 -19.43 0.60
CA ALA A 144 2.39 -18.13 -0.01
C ALA A 144 2.52 -18.23 -1.54
N VAL A 145 1.65 -17.54 -2.26
CA VAL A 145 1.62 -17.54 -3.72
C VAL A 145 1.64 -16.10 -4.21
N LEU A 146 2.54 -15.78 -5.13
CA LEU A 146 2.54 -14.52 -5.87
C LEU A 146 1.79 -14.72 -7.19
N VAL A 147 0.90 -13.78 -7.53
CA VAL A 147 0.15 -13.80 -8.77
C VAL A 147 0.45 -12.54 -9.55
N ASP A 148 0.95 -12.68 -10.78
CA ASP A 148 1.27 -11.55 -11.64
C ASP A 148 0.03 -10.92 -12.30
N SER A 149 0.20 -9.85 -13.05
CA SER A 149 -0.88 -9.15 -13.76
C SER A 149 -1.54 -9.97 -14.88
N GLU A 150 -0.90 -11.05 -15.33
CA GLU A 150 -1.43 -11.98 -16.34
C GLU A 150 -2.20 -13.15 -15.68
N GLY A 151 -2.15 -13.25 -14.34
CA GLY A 151 -2.77 -14.32 -13.56
C GLY A 151 -1.92 -15.57 -13.45
N ASN A 152 -0.60 -15.51 -13.73
CA ASN A 152 0.29 -16.63 -13.49
C ASN A 152 0.64 -16.72 -12.00
N GLU A 153 0.57 -17.94 -11.47
CA GLU A 153 0.81 -18.25 -10.07
C GLU A 153 2.25 -18.72 -9.85
N HIS A 154 2.90 -18.17 -8.82
CA HIS A 154 4.24 -18.50 -8.39
C HIS A 154 4.21 -18.90 -6.92
N ALA A 155 4.17 -20.20 -6.64
CA ALA A 155 4.21 -20.71 -5.27
C ALA A 155 5.60 -20.50 -4.68
N LEU A 156 5.64 -19.90 -3.47
CA LEU A 156 6.87 -19.60 -2.76
C LEU A 156 7.26 -20.71 -1.79
N GLU A 157 8.55 -20.97 -1.64
CA GLU A 157 9.05 -21.76 -0.53
C GLU A 157 8.71 -21.06 0.77
N THR A 158 7.89 -21.72 1.61
CA THR A 158 7.28 -21.13 2.79
C THR A 158 7.62 -21.95 4.03
N GLU A 159 8.16 -21.32 5.05
CA GLU A 159 8.47 -21.96 6.35
C GLU A 159 7.69 -21.26 7.47
N LEU A 160 7.09 -22.06 8.37
CA LEU A 160 6.42 -21.52 9.57
C LEU A 160 7.44 -21.05 10.59
N THR A 161 7.25 -19.83 11.10
CA THR A 161 8.09 -19.19 12.13
C THR A 161 7.30 -18.97 13.44
N TYR A 162 7.97 -18.45 14.46
CA TYR A 162 7.29 -18.12 15.73
C TYR A 162 6.27 -16.98 15.59
N SER A 163 6.55 -15.98 14.73
CA SER A 163 5.72 -14.78 14.55
C SER A 163 4.85 -14.81 13.29
N GLY A 164 4.97 -15.83 12.45
CA GLY A 164 4.25 -15.90 11.18
C GLY A 164 4.87 -16.92 10.23
N ILE A 165 5.18 -16.50 9.01
CA ILE A 165 5.90 -17.32 8.03
C ILE A 165 7.12 -16.57 7.48
N SER A 166 8.12 -17.31 6.99
CA SER A 166 9.15 -16.81 6.10
C SER A 166 8.95 -17.38 4.71
N VAL A 167 9.15 -16.56 3.70
CA VAL A 167 9.01 -16.95 2.29
C VAL A 167 10.27 -16.57 1.53
N VAL A 168 10.66 -17.41 0.56
CA VAL A 168 11.81 -17.13 -0.30
C VAL A 168 11.30 -16.63 -1.64
N ILE A 169 11.75 -15.45 -2.06
CA ILE A 169 11.46 -14.92 -3.39
C ILE A 169 12.39 -15.61 -4.39
N PRO A 170 11.88 -16.28 -5.44
CA PRO A 170 12.75 -16.95 -6.42
C PRO A 170 13.71 -15.97 -7.11
N ASP A 171 14.95 -16.41 -7.36
CA ASP A 171 15.98 -15.60 -8.06
C ASP A 171 15.62 -15.30 -9.52
N ASP A 172 14.76 -16.12 -10.13
CA ASP A 172 14.33 -16.04 -11.53
C ASP A 172 12.91 -15.44 -11.69
N LEU A 173 12.26 -15.07 -10.60
CA LEU A 173 10.95 -14.41 -10.67
C LEU A 173 11.09 -13.06 -11.37
N ALA A 174 10.22 -12.74 -12.33
CA ALA A 174 10.28 -11.48 -13.04
C ALA A 174 10.11 -10.28 -12.09
N GLU A 175 10.77 -9.16 -12.39
CA GLU A 175 10.51 -7.90 -11.69
C GLU A 175 9.09 -7.44 -12.01
N GLY A 176 8.38 -6.91 -10.99
CA GLY A 176 7.02 -6.44 -11.17
C GLY A 176 6.21 -6.39 -9.89
N THR A 177 4.94 -6.06 -10.04
CA THR A 177 3.98 -6.03 -8.95
C THR A 177 3.11 -7.29 -9.00
N TYR A 178 2.95 -7.91 -7.85
CA TYR A 178 2.25 -9.17 -7.66
C TYR A 178 1.15 -8.99 -6.60
N ALA A 179 0.05 -9.73 -6.75
CA ALA A 179 -0.85 -9.98 -5.65
C ALA A 179 -0.29 -11.14 -4.80
N VAL A 180 -0.41 -11.06 -3.47
CA VAL A 180 0.05 -12.09 -2.54
C VAL A 180 -1.15 -12.85 -2.01
N TYR A 181 -1.16 -14.16 -2.19
CA TYR A 181 -2.17 -15.06 -1.65
C TYR A 181 -1.56 -16.02 -0.63
N LEU A 182 -2.38 -16.44 0.32
CA LEU A 182 -2.12 -17.54 1.24
C LEU A 182 -2.98 -18.72 0.83
N VAL A 183 -2.37 -19.88 0.67
CA VAL A 183 -3.07 -21.16 0.51
C VAL A 183 -2.87 -21.97 1.79
N GLN A 184 -3.95 -22.25 2.51
CA GLN A 184 -3.94 -23.03 3.75
C GLN A 184 -5.21 -23.87 3.83
N ASP A 185 -5.11 -25.15 4.18
CA ASP A 185 -6.24 -26.10 4.25
C ASP A 185 -7.06 -26.22 2.95
N GLY A 186 -6.40 -25.99 1.80
CA GLY A 186 -7.03 -26.02 0.48
C GLY A 186 -7.89 -24.79 0.15
N MET A 187 -7.84 -23.77 0.97
CA MET A 187 -8.47 -22.46 0.74
C MET A 187 -7.43 -21.41 0.42
N GLU A 188 -7.85 -20.38 -0.31
CA GLU A 188 -7.01 -19.29 -0.78
C GLU A 188 -7.54 -17.95 -0.31
N TRP A 189 -6.67 -17.09 0.23
CA TRP A 189 -7.00 -15.74 0.68
C TRP A 189 -6.02 -14.72 0.14
N LEU A 190 -6.55 -13.61 -0.35
CA LEU A 190 -5.73 -12.46 -0.73
C LEU A 190 -5.16 -11.80 0.52
N LEU A 191 -3.84 -11.78 0.65
CA LEU A 191 -3.12 -11.11 1.74
C LEU A 191 -2.76 -9.67 1.39
N SER A 192 -2.32 -9.42 0.14
CA SER A 192 -1.97 -8.10 -0.38
C SER A 192 -2.23 -8.03 -1.87
N GLY A 193 -2.84 -6.94 -2.33
CA GLY A 193 -3.04 -6.66 -3.75
C GLY A 193 -1.81 -6.09 -4.45
N SER A 194 -0.75 -5.73 -3.71
CA SER A 194 0.44 -5.07 -4.25
C SER A 194 1.67 -5.47 -3.45
N PHE A 195 2.56 -6.25 -4.08
CA PHE A 195 3.86 -6.63 -3.58
C PHE A 195 4.88 -6.53 -4.71
N SER A 196 5.92 -5.75 -4.53
CA SER A 196 6.91 -5.49 -5.57
C SER A 196 8.08 -6.46 -5.48
N VAL A 197 8.39 -7.15 -6.59
CA VAL A 197 9.61 -7.95 -6.74
C VAL A 197 10.61 -7.18 -7.58
N TYR A 198 11.84 -7.05 -7.09
CA TYR A 198 12.91 -6.31 -7.76
C TYR A 198 14.26 -7.08 -7.67
N LYS A 199 15.16 -6.76 -8.59
CA LYS A 199 16.55 -7.27 -8.58
C LYS A 199 17.42 -6.55 -7.55
N ASP A 200 18.66 -7.00 -7.40
CA ASP A 200 19.69 -6.31 -6.63
C ASP A 200 19.69 -4.84 -6.99
N VAL A 201 19.04 -4.08 -6.13
CA VAL A 201 19.06 -2.64 -6.28
C VAL A 201 20.47 -2.21 -5.88
N VAL A 202 21.25 -1.80 -6.85
CA VAL A 202 22.36 -0.89 -6.55
C VAL A 202 21.69 0.30 -5.90
N VAL A 203 21.75 0.39 -4.56
CA VAL A 203 21.13 1.52 -3.85
C VAL A 203 21.90 2.76 -4.27
N LYS A 204 21.31 3.50 -5.19
CA LYS A 204 21.86 4.76 -5.65
C LYS A 204 21.37 5.86 -4.73
N THR A 205 22.27 6.74 -4.39
CA THR A 205 21.97 7.90 -3.58
C THR A 205 21.88 9.14 -4.46
N LEU A 206 20.83 9.93 -4.31
CA LEU A 206 20.69 11.19 -5.00
C LEU A 206 21.86 12.12 -4.60
N THR A 207 22.65 12.55 -5.58
CA THR A 207 23.81 13.44 -5.37
C THR A 207 23.58 14.82 -5.96
N ARG A 208 22.73 14.94 -6.99
CA ARG A 208 22.40 16.24 -7.60
C ARG A 208 21.02 16.21 -8.24
N VAL A 209 20.32 17.34 -8.15
CA VAL A 209 19.11 17.61 -8.93
C VAL A 209 19.30 18.90 -9.70
N ASN A 210 19.01 18.88 -10.99
CA ASN A 210 19.01 20.06 -11.84
C ASN A 210 17.59 20.34 -12.32
N TYR A 211 17.13 21.56 -12.14
CA TYR A 211 15.87 22.06 -12.69
C TYR A 211 16.16 23.05 -13.80
N TYR A 212 15.56 22.85 -14.97
CA TYR A 212 15.69 23.71 -16.14
C TYR A 212 14.37 24.38 -16.45
N SER A 213 14.41 25.70 -16.59
CA SER A 213 13.26 26.50 -16.99
C SER A 213 13.63 27.53 -18.07
N PRO A 214 12.70 27.91 -18.92
CA PRO A 214 12.89 29.04 -19.82
C PRO A 214 13.26 30.31 -19.04
N TYR A 215 14.19 31.09 -19.57
CA TYR A 215 14.63 32.33 -18.94
C TYR A 215 14.28 33.55 -19.83
N ILE A 216 15.20 34.06 -20.63
CA ILE A 216 14.99 35.21 -21.50
C ILE A 216 15.34 34.82 -22.96
N GLY A 217 14.37 34.95 -23.86
CA GLY A 217 14.56 34.59 -25.26
C GLY A 217 14.79 33.06 -25.41
N THR A 218 15.99 32.68 -25.89
CA THR A 218 16.41 31.27 -26.04
C THR A 218 17.23 30.73 -24.86
N MET A 219 17.49 31.59 -23.88
CA MET A 219 18.26 31.20 -22.70
C MET A 219 17.45 30.31 -21.78
N VAL A 220 18.13 29.42 -21.06
CA VAL A 220 17.58 28.51 -20.05
C VAL A 220 18.23 28.81 -18.73
N LEU A 221 17.43 28.91 -17.67
CA LEU A 221 17.91 28.93 -16.29
C LEU A 221 18.01 27.51 -15.76
N ARG A 222 19.19 27.14 -15.28
CA ARG A 222 19.41 25.90 -14.52
C ARG A 222 19.59 26.22 -13.05
N LEU A 223 18.71 25.69 -12.19
CA LEU A 223 18.89 25.62 -10.75
C LEU A 223 19.45 24.24 -10.41
N SER A 224 20.55 24.19 -9.70
CA SER A 224 21.20 22.93 -9.31
C SER A 224 21.30 22.83 -7.80
N TRP A 225 20.94 21.68 -7.25
CA TRP A 225 21.15 21.28 -5.87
C TRP A 225 22.12 20.11 -5.87
N GLU A 226 23.30 20.32 -5.30
CA GLU A 226 24.34 19.29 -5.20
C GLU A 226 24.54 18.91 -3.74
N ILE A 227 24.54 17.61 -3.45
CA ILE A 227 24.61 17.04 -2.12
C ILE A 227 25.97 16.34 -2.00
N ASN A 228 26.80 16.80 -1.10
CA ASN A 228 27.96 16.04 -0.62
C ASN A 228 27.61 15.48 0.77
N ARG A 229 27.64 14.15 0.89
CA ARG A 229 27.31 13.44 2.14
C ARG A 229 28.53 13.12 3.00
N ASP A 230 29.71 13.56 2.59
CA ASP A 230 30.90 13.49 3.44
C ASP A 230 30.72 14.37 4.69
N ASP A 231 31.47 14.08 5.74
CA ASP A 231 31.41 14.87 6.97
C ASP A 231 32.34 16.10 6.87
N PRO A 232 31.80 17.32 6.98
CA PRO A 232 30.41 17.68 7.18
C PRO A 232 29.57 17.55 5.89
N VAL A 233 28.28 17.18 6.03
CA VAL A 233 27.35 17.17 4.91
C VAL A 233 27.19 18.58 4.36
N THR A 234 27.35 18.75 3.05
CA THR A 234 27.15 20.05 2.40
C THR A 234 26.07 19.96 1.33
N LEU A 235 25.34 21.06 1.19
CA LEU A 235 24.33 21.28 0.17
C LEU A 235 24.69 22.56 -0.57
N THR A 236 24.91 22.42 -1.89
CA THR A 236 25.19 23.54 -2.76
C THR A 236 24.01 23.85 -3.65
N VAL A 237 23.55 25.09 -3.64
CA VAL A 237 22.51 25.59 -4.54
C VAL A 237 23.16 26.58 -5.51
N SER A 238 23.00 26.37 -6.81
CA SER A 238 23.56 27.28 -7.82
C SER A 238 22.53 27.63 -8.89
N GLU A 239 22.58 28.87 -9.34
CA GLU A 239 21.83 29.37 -10.49
C GLU A 239 22.79 29.60 -11.66
N THR A 240 22.50 28.99 -12.79
CA THR A 240 23.31 29.10 -14.00
C THR A 240 22.42 29.48 -15.18
N VAL A 241 22.79 30.50 -15.91
CA VAL A 241 22.14 30.86 -17.18
C VAL A 241 22.90 30.17 -18.32
N ILE A 242 22.15 29.52 -19.19
CA ILE A 242 22.67 28.78 -20.34
C ILE A 242 22.20 29.49 -21.60
N ASP A 243 23.13 29.97 -22.43
CA ASP A 243 22.88 30.53 -23.76
C ASP A 243 23.64 29.71 -24.82
N GLY A 244 22.91 28.81 -25.49
CA GLY A 244 23.51 27.85 -26.39
C GLY A 244 24.48 26.89 -25.72
N GLN A 245 25.78 27.08 -25.86
CA GLN A 245 26.83 26.29 -25.21
C GLN A 245 27.57 27.06 -24.11
N GLU A 246 27.22 28.33 -23.90
CA GLU A 246 27.82 29.16 -22.86
C GLU A 246 27.03 29.04 -21.57
N GLU A 247 27.73 28.83 -20.46
CA GLU A 247 27.15 28.78 -19.11
C GLU A 247 27.73 29.91 -18.26
N SER A 248 26.84 30.67 -17.61
CA SER A 248 27.20 31.73 -16.67
C SER A 248 26.60 31.44 -15.30
N LEU A 249 27.45 31.30 -14.29
CA LEU A 249 27.01 31.16 -12.91
C LEU A 249 26.54 32.53 -12.38
N GLU A 250 25.28 32.63 -12.01
CA GLU A 250 24.65 33.87 -11.55
C GLU A 250 24.58 33.96 -10.02
N ALA A 251 24.36 32.80 -9.34
CA ALA A 251 24.29 32.73 -7.90
C ALA A 251 24.81 31.38 -7.38
N TYR A 252 25.32 31.41 -6.15
CA TYR A 252 25.85 30.23 -5.48
C TYR A 252 25.67 30.38 -3.98
N ASP A 253 24.99 29.40 -3.37
CA ASP A 253 24.82 29.28 -1.93
C ASP A 253 25.29 27.89 -1.47
N MET A 254 26.05 27.82 -0.41
CA MET A 254 26.46 26.57 0.21
C MET A 254 25.95 26.50 1.65
N TYR A 255 25.28 25.42 1.98
CA TYR A 255 24.81 25.12 3.32
C TYR A 255 25.64 23.99 3.90
N VAL A 256 26.13 24.18 5.12
CA VAL A 256 26.93 23.18 5.85
C VAL A 256 26.11 22.66 7.01
N CYS A 257 25.92 21.32 7.06
CA CYS A 257 25.23 20.64 8.15
C CYS A 257 26.22 20.20 9.22
N ASP A 258 26.02 20.66 10.44
CA ASP A 258 26.85 20.21 11.58
C ASP A 258 26.35 18.85 12.14
N ALA A 259 27.09 18.31 13.09
CA ALA A 259 26.79 17.04 13.74
C ALA A 259 25.44 17.04 14.52
N THR A 260 24.85 18.20 14.77
CA THR A 260 23.53 18.33 15.42
C THR A 260 22.38 18.40 14.44
N GLY A 261 22.66 18.44 13.12
CA GLY A 261 21.66 18.59 12.07
C GLY A 261 21.27 20.05 11.81
N LEU A 262 22.08 21.02 12.28
CA LEU A 262 21.90 22.43 11.98
C LEU A 262 22.61 22.77 10.67
N PHE A 263 21.85 23.29 9.71
CA PHE A 263 22.36 23.83 8.45
C PHE A 263 22.62 25.32 8.60
N THR A 264 23.83 25.75 8.26
CA THR A 264 24.21 27.16 8.19
C THR A 264 24.60 27.52 6.77
N LEU A 265 24.16 28.69 6.31
CA LEU A 265 24.59 29.23 5.02
C LEU A 265 26.04 29.72 5.13
N ASP A 266 26.89 29.21 4.22
CA ASP A 266 28.25 29.66 4.04
C ASP A 266 28.38 30.34 2.66
N HIS A 267 28.62 31.65 2.65
CA HIS A 267 28.86 32.40 1.42
C HIS A 267 30.36 32.53 1.15
N ASP A 268 30.78 32.18 -0.05
CA ASP A 268 32.14 32.27 -0.48
C ASP A 268 32.68 33.72 -0.38
N GLY A 269 33.54 33.98 0.62
CA GLY A 269 34.27 35.22 0.77
C GLY A 269 33.60 36.36 1.56
N PHE A 270 32.40 36.18 2.06
CA PHE A 270 31.86 37.00 3.13
C PHE A 270 31.94 36.25 4.44
N GLU A 271 32.30 36.95 5.54
CA GLU A 271 32.22 36.32 6.88
C GLU A 271 30.84 35.63 6.97
N ALA A 272 30.87 34.34 7.36
CA ALA A 272 29.68 33.53 7.47
C ALA A 272 28.56 34.38 8.10
N SER A 273 27.66 34.89 7.26
CA SER A 273 26.53 35.60 7.79
C SER A 273 25.63 34.50 8.33
N ASN A 274 25.59 34.33 9.64
CA ASN A 274 24.60 33.47 10.33
C ASN A 274 23.15 33.98 10.08
N ASP A 275 22.92 34.50 8.88
CA ASP A 275 21.69 35.19 8.54
C ASP A 275 20.56 34.20 8.28
N LEU A 276 20.89 32.99 7.85
CA LEU A 276 19.95 31.90 7.67
C LEU A 276 20.53 30.60 8.21
N ALA A 277 19.86 29.99 9.15
CA ALA A 277 20.18 28.65 9.62
C ALA A 277 18.89 27.85 9.78
N MET A 278 18.96 26.53 9.62
CA MET A 278 17.83 25.63 9.72
C MET A 278 18.21 24.42 10.55
N SER A 279 17.33 24.02 11.46
CA SER A 279 17.50 22.80 12.25
C SER A 279 16.31 21.88 12.07
N TYR A 280 16.57 20.56 12.18
CA TYR A 280 15.56 19.54 12.04
C TYR A 280 15.64 18.56 13.20
N ASP A 281 14.51 18.39 13.89
CA ASP A 281 14.33 17.30 14.84
C ASP A 281 13.81 16.08 14.07
N ARG A 282 14.41 14.91 14.33
CA ARG A 282 14.05 13.65 13.69
C ARG A 282 13.71 12.62 14.74
N ASP A 283 12.82 11.71 14.39
CA ASP A 283 12.48 10.56 15.23
C ASP A 283 13.58 9.47 15.19
N ALA A 284 13.31 8.31 15.79
CA ALA A 284 14.24 7.18 15.86
C ALA A 284 14.54 6.57 14.48
N ASP A 285 13.64 6.72 13.52
CA ASP A 285 13.75 6.22 12.15
C ASP A 285 14.41 7.25 11.21
N GLY A 286 14.77 8.41 11.75
CA GLY A 286 15.45 9.49 11.03
C GLY A 286 14.53 10.43 10.25
N VAL A 287 13.20 10.29 10.44
CA VAL A 287 12.16 11.09 9.78
C VAL A 287 11.99 12.43 10.49
N VAL A 288 11.90 13.52 9.71
CA VAL A 288 11.72 14.87 10.26
C VAL A 288 10.36 15.01 10.91
N THR A 289 10.34 15.44 12.15
CA THR A 289 9.11 15.71 12.93
C THR A 289 8.91 17.19 13.20
N GLN A 290 10.00 17.95 13.24
CA GLN A 290 9.97 19.40 13.48
C GLN A 290 11.11 20.08 12.76
N SER A 291 10.90 21.34 12.34
CA SER A 291 11.97 22.19 11.82
C SER A 291 11.85 23.60 12.34
N ASP A 292 13.01 24.24 12.56
CA ASP A 292 13.14 25.63 12.92
C ASP A 292 13.95 26.39 11.88
N VAL A 293 13.49 27.58 11.50
CA VAL A 293 14.23 28.50 10.64
C VAL A 293 14.73 29.65 11.50
N LEU A 294 16.03 29.89 11.44
CA LEU A 294 16.69 31.00 12.12
C LEU A 294 17.01 32.07 11.07
N ILE A 295 16.44 33.25 11.20
CA ILE A 295 16.74 34.38 10.34
C ILE A 295 17.47 35.43 11.16
N TYR A 296 18.66 35.88 10.70
CA TYR A 296 19.53 36.81 11.40
C TYR A 296 19.85 36.39 12.86
N GLY A 297 20.08 35.08 13.05
CA GLY A 297 20.36 34.52 14.37
C GLY A 297 19.17 34.57 15.35
N LYS A 298 18.00 35.00 14.91
CA LYS A 298 16.76 34.97 15.70
C LYS A 298 15.93 33.75 15.30
N LYS A 299 15.70 32.89 16.27
CA LYS A 299 14.76 31.78 16.13
C LYS A 299 13.37 32.36 15.83
N GLU A 300 12.71 31.88 14.76
CA GLU A 300 11.28 32.10 14.60
C GLU A 300 10.59 31.56 15.86
N THR A 301 9.59 32.29 16.35
CA THR A 301 8.99 32.04 17.66
C THR A 301 8.18 30.76 17.73
N THR A 302 7.99 30.06 16.60
CA THR A 302 7.20 28.82 16.50
C THR A 302 7.78 27.92 15.44
N PRO A 303 8.24 26.72 15.84
CA PRO A 303 8.75 25.71 14.92
C PRO A 303 7.64 25.23 13.97
N PHE A 304 8.04 24.72 12.82
CA PHE A 304 7.17 23.98 11.92
C PHE A 304 7.07 22.54 12.38
N THR A 305 5.85 22.01 12.46
CA THR A 305 5.57 20.61 12.72
C THR A 305 5.33 19.90 11.40
N TRP A 306 5.94 18.74 11.23
CA TRP A 306 5.78 17.85 10.11
C TRP A 306 4.84 16.71 10.53
N THR A 307 3.72 16.58 9.85
CA THR A 307 2.67 15.64 10.22
C THR A 307 2.55 14.57 9.16
N TYR A 308 2.54 13.33 9.60
CA TYR A 308 2.38 12.15 8.75
C TYR A 308 1.06 11.44 9.07
N ASP A 309 0.47 10.78 8.08
CA ASP A 309 -0.69 9.93 8.30
C ASP A 309 -0.30 8.57 8.92
N ALA A 310 -1.30 7.70 9.13
CA ALA A 310 -1.08 6.39 9.73
C ALA A 310 -0.26 5.44 8.83
N ASP A 311 -0.22 5.73 7.54
CA ASP A 311 0.53 4.97 6.54
C ASP A 311 1.96 5.51 6.32
N GLY A 312 2.33 6.62 6.96
CA GLY A 312 3.66 7.24 6.93
C GLY A 312 3.84 8.26 5.80
N PHE A 313 2.78 8.73 5.14
CA PHE A 313 2.89 9.80 4.15
C PHE A 313 2.80 11.18 4.79
N LEU A 314 3.66 12.11 4.36
CA LEU A 314 3.66 13.49 4.84
C LEU A 314 2.40 14.21 4.41
N THR A 315 1.57 14.67 5.37
CA THR A 315 0.29 15.33 5.09
C THR A 315 0.29 16.84 5.29
N ASP A 316 1.12 17.35 6.20
CA ASP A 316 1.15 18.79 6.49
C ASP A 316 2.51 19.25 7.05
N ILE A 317 2.91 20.46 6.67
CA ILE A 317 4.00 21.20 7.30
C ILE A 317 3.41 22.54 7.76
N SER A 318 3.25 22.71 9.04
CA SER A 318 2.57 23.89 9.60
C SER A 318 3.16 24.36 10.93
N SER A 319 2.90 25.61 11.23
CA SER A 319 3.11 26.19 12.56
C SER A 319 1.79 26.72 13.11
N PRO A 320 1.66 26.99 14.42
CA PRO A 320 0.43 27.53 15.01
C PRO A 320 -0.09 28.82 14.37
N THR A 321 0.75 29.53 13.65
CA THR A 321 0.41 30.79 12.98
C THR A 321 0.27 30.69 11.47
N ARG A 322 0.73 29.55 10.88
CA ARG A 322 0.70 29.32 9.42
C ARG A 322 0.48 27.85 9.14
N SER A 323 -0.51 27.50 8.33
CA SER A 323 -0.48 26.29 7.51
C SER A 323 0.41 26.60 6.33
N PHE A 324 1.50 25.86 6.18
CA PHE A 324 2.52 26.22 5.21
C PHE A 324 2.42 25.39 3.94
N ARG A 325 2.29 24.06 4.08
CA ARG A 325 2.17 23.12 2.97
C ARG A 325 1.22 21.98 3.37
N SER A 326 0.34 21.62 2.47
CA SER A 326 -0.55 20.48 2.64
C SER A 326 -0.39 19.51 1.48
N PHE A 327 -0.46 18.23 1.79
CA PHE A 327 -0.31 17.11 0.86
C PHE A 327 -1.51 16.19 1.02
N SER A 328 -2.00 15.63 -0.08
CA SER A 328 -3.04 14.62 -0.04
C SER A 328 -2.61 13.40 -0.84
N TYR A 329 -2.85 12.23 -0.29
CA TYR A 329 -2.50 10.95 -0.90
C TYR A 329 -3.76 10.10 -1.11
N GLU A 330 -3.79 9.37 -2.22
CA GLU A 330 -4.78 8.34 -2.52
C GLU A 330 -4.04 7.11 -3.04
N GLU A 331 -4.36 5.93 -2.50
CA GLU A 331 -3.71 4.66 -2.87
C GLU A 331 -2.17 4.72 -2.86
N GLY A 332 -1.61 5.46 -1.90
CA GLY A 332 -0.16 5.63 -1.77
C GLY A 332 0.48 6.61 -2.76
N ASN A 333 -0.29 7.36 -3.52
CA ASN A 333 0.18 8.33 -4.49
C ASN A 333 -0.17 9.76 -4.09
N LEU A 334 0.75 10.70 -4.25
CA LEU A 334 0.51 12.13 -4.00
C LEU A 334 -0.46 12.69 -5.04
N VAL A 335 -1.72 12.89 -4.68
CA VAL A 335 -2.74 13.43 -5.60
C VAL A 335 -2.84 14.95 -5.57
N SER A 336 -2.41 15.59 -4.49
CA SER A 336 -2.32 17.05 -4.46
C SER A 336 -1.23 17.58 -3.53
N PHE A 337 -0.66 18.71 -3.91
CA PHE A 337 0.23 19.53 -3.12
C PHE A 337 -0.20 20.98 -3.26
N MET A 338 -0.65 21.60 -2.17
CA MET A 338 -1.21 22.95 -2.17
C MET A 338 -2.35 23.10 -3.22
N ASN A 339 -2.07 23.84 -4.29
CA ASN A 339 -2.99 24.11 -5.41
C ASN A 339 -2.61 23.40 -6.72
N ILE A 340 -1.70 22.45 -6.64
CA ILE A 340 -1.31 21.58 -7.76
C ILE A 340 -1.87 20.19 -7.51
N SER A 341 -2.42 19.55 -8.54
CA SER A 341 -2.90 18.18 -8.48
C SER A 341 -2.23 17.30 -9.53
N PHE A 342 -2.22 15.99 -9.26
CA PHE A 342 -1.56 14.99 -10.09
C PHE A 342 -2.53 13.87 -10.46
N GLU A 343 -2.40 13.37 -11.68
CA GLU A 343 -3.17 12.24 -12.18
C GLU A 343 -2.24 11.07 -12.53
N TYR A 344 -2.70 9.85 -12.24
CA TYR A 344 -1.99 8.59 -12.43
C TYR A 344 -2.83 7.72 -13.36
N SER A 345 -2.50 7.68 -14.64
CA SER A 345 -3.28 6.95 -15.65
C SER A 345 -2.53 5.78 -16.27
N ASP A 346 -1.25 5.61 -15.97
CA ASP A 346 -0.43 4.51 -16.44
C ASP A 346 0.07 3.66 -15.27
N PRO A 347 -0.55 2.49 -15.02
CA PRO A 347 -0.14 1.60 -13.93
C PRO A 347 1.26 0.99 -14.11
N ALA A 348 1.85 1.07 -15.31
CA ALA A 348 3.21 0.61 -15.56
C ALA A 348 4.29 1.61 -15.10
N LEU A 349 3.90 2.87 -14.83
CA LEU A 349 4.80 3.89 -14.30
C LEU A 349 4.93 3.78 -12.78
N VAL A 350 5.61 2.74 -12.31
CA VAL A 350 5.88 2.50 -10.90
C VAL A 350 7.12 3.29 -10.47
N ALA A 351 7.05 3.96 -9.32
CA ALA A 351 8.20 4.63 -8.74
C ALA A 351 9.21 3.58 -8.22
N HIS A 352 10.50 3.83 -8.43
CA HIS A 352 11.53 2.94 -7.89
C HIS A 352 11.53 3.03 -6.35
N PRO A 353 11.42 1.91 -5.60
CA PRO A 353 11.20 1.93 -4.16
C PRO A 353 12.31 2.60 -3.35
N SER A 354 13.53 2.65 -3.89
CA SER A 354 14.67 3.34 -3.26
C SER A 354 14.96 4.71 -3.87
N ALA A 355 14.17 5.17 -4.85
CA ALA A 355 14.32 6.51 -5.37
C ALA A 355 13.59 7.51 -4.47
N PRO A 356 14.08 8.74 -4.36
CA PRO A 356 13.31 9.81 -3.72
C PRO A 356 12.03 10.07 -4.51
N ASP A 357 11.00 10.58 -3.85
CA ASP A 357 9.77 11.00 -4.52
C ASP A 357 10.06 12.14 -5.50
N VAL A 358 10.02 11.81 -6.81
CA VAL A 358 10.36 12.78 -7.88
C VAL A 358 9.40 13.95 -7.92
N VAL A 359 8.13 13.72 -7.57
CA VAL A 359 7.11 14.78 -7.49
C VAL A 359 7.44 15.72 -6.34
N TRP A 360 7.78 15.18 -5.21
CA TRP A 360 8.21 15.93 -4.03
C TRP A 360 9.47 16.76 -4.35
N GLY A 361 10.42 16.15 -5.07
CA GLY A 361 11.61 16.82 -5.55
C GLY A 361 11.30 18.02 -6.42
N TYR A 362 10.47 17.84 -7.43
CA TYR A 362 10.04 18.94 -8.29
C TYR A 362 9.38 20.07 -7.49
N MET A 363 8.44 19.73 -6.61
CA MET A 363 7.73 20.71 -5.79
C MET A 363 8.67 21.48 -4.86
N SER A 364 9.62 20.78 -4.26
CA SER A 364 10.65 21.40 -3.41
C SER A 364 11.55 22.37 -4.18
N LEU A 365 11.89 22.05 -5.41
CA LEU A 365 12.74 22.87 -6.27
C LEU A 365 12.04 24.17 -6.71
N MET A 366 10.70 24.16 -6.85
CA MET A 366 9.92 25.35 -7.13
C MET A 366 9.97 26.39 -5.99
N GLU A 367 10.30 25.92 -4.80
CA GLU A 367 10.36 26.71 -3.57
C GLU A 367 11.80 27.17 -3.25
N LYS A 368 12.56 27.62 -4.26
CA LYS A 368 13.97 28.03 -4.08
C LYS A 368 14.20 29.05 -2.95
N ASN A 369 13.16 29.77 -2.57
CA ASN A 369 13.19 30.73 -1.46
C ASN A 369 12.92 30.09 -0.10
N ASP A 370 12.57 28.80 -0.07
CA ASP A 370 12.26 28.03 1.15
C ASP A 370 13.09 26.71 1.19
N PRO A 371 14.43 26.81 1.24
CA PRO A 371 15.32 25.64 1.16
C PRO A 371 15.08 24.62 2.28
N PHE A 372 14.46 25.01 3.39
CA PHE A 372 14.16 24.10 4.50
C PHE A 372 13.19 22.97 4.12
N ILE A 373 12.41 23.10 3.04
CA ILE A 373 11.55 22.04 2.53
C ILE A 373 12.36 21.09 1.64
N CYS A 374 13.33 21.62 0.89
CA CYS A 374 14.13 20.84 -0.05
C CYS A 374 15.08 19.86 0.64
N PHE A 375 15.66 20.27 1.77
CA PHE A 375 16.72 19.48 2.42
C PHE A 375 16.25 18.13 2.91
N PRO A 376 15.12 17.98 3.63
CA PRO A 376 14.61 16.68 4.01
C PRO A 376 14.36 15.76 2.82
N PHE A 377 13.82 16.30 1.71
CA PHE A 377 13.65 15.54 0.48
C PHE A 377 14.98 15.06 -0.09
N LEU A 378 15.94 15.99 -0.29
CA LEU A 378 17.25 15.68 -0.88
C LEU A 378 18.08 14.70 -0.03
N LEU A 379 17.87 14.70 1.28
CA LEU A 379 18.57 13.85 2.25
C LEU A 379 17.83 12.55 2.56
N GLY A 380 16.59 12.41 2.10
CA GLY A 380 15.76 11.23 2.37
C GLY A 380 15.25 11.18 3.82
N TRP A 381 15.02 12.34 4.45
CA TRP A 381 14.54 12.45 5.84
C TRP A 381 13.02 12.51 5.96
N TYR A 382 12.30 11.82 5.10
CA TYR A 382 10.85 11.62 5.14
C TYR A 382 10.54 10.11 5.11
N ASP A 383 9.34 9.72 5.54
CA ASP A 383 9.02 8.30 5.72
C ASP A 383 8.77 7.62 4.36
N LYS A 384 7.77 8.06 3.61
CA LYS A 384 7.37 7.38 2.36
C LYS A 384 7.29 8.29 1.15
N ALA A 385 7.71 7.74 0.02
CA ALA A 385 7.50 8.30 -1.31
C ALA A 385 6.23 7.73 -1.96
N SER A 386 5.74 8.38 -3.03
CA SER A 386 4.66 7.86 -3.86
C SER A 386 5.04 6.53 -4.51
N VAL A 387 4.06 5.62 -4.64
CA VAL A 387 4.28 4.29 -5.23
C VAL A 387 4.28 4.29 -6.75
N GLN A 388 3.68 5.31 -7.37
CA GLN A 388 3.66 5.51 -8.82
C GLN A 388 4.19 6.88 -9.21
N LEU A 389 4.52 7.04 -10.49
CA LEU A 389 4.86 8.33 -11.08
C LEU A 389 3.64 8.91 -11.77
N PRO A 390 3.29 10.21 -11.51
CA PRO A 390 2.13 10.81 -12.14
C PRO A 390 2.34 10.99 -13.66
N THR A 391 1.25 10.83 -14.40
CA THR A 391 1.25 11.05 -15.85
C THR A 391 0.90 12.47 -16.25
N LYS A 392 0.26 13.21 -15.33
CA LYS A 392 -0.17 14.58 -15.57
C LYS A 392 -0.08 15.41 -14.29
N MET A 393 0.28 16.67 -14.47
CA MET A 393 0.22 17.72 -13.45
C MET A 393 -0.81 18.78 -13.88
N ILE A 394 -1.61 19.25 -12.92
CA ILE A 394 -2.59 20.31 -13.11
C ILE A 394 -2.23 21.45 -12.14
N SER A 395 -1.80 22.55 -12.69
CA SER A 395 -1.36 23.73 -11.92
C SER A 395 -2.24 24.97 -12.21
N PRO A 396 -2.27 25.97 -11.31
CA PRO A 396 -2.91 27.25 -11.62
C PRO A 396 -2.26 27.91 -12.84
N SER A 397 -3.10 28.52 -13.67
CA SER A 397 -2.59 29.27 -14.81
C SER A 397 -1.75 30.48 -14.38
N PRO A 398 -0.57 30.72 -14.97
CA PRO A 398 0.24 31.90 -14.73
C PRO A 398 -0.51 33.23 -14.99
N THR A 399 -1.56 33.18 -15.80
CA THR A 399 -2.41 34.36 -16.11
C THR A 399 -3.44 34.67 -15.01
N GLY A 400 -3.50 33.84 -13.96
CA GLY A 400 -4.39 34.04 -12.81
C GLY A 400 -5.83 33.55 -13.02
N THR A 401 -6.16 32.98 -14.19
CA THR A 401 -7.49 32.44 -14.48
C THR A 401 -7.40 31.02 -15.04
N GLY A 402 -8.07 30.07 -14.37
CA GLY A 402 -8.11 28.66 -14.79
C GLY A 402 -6.87 27.85 -14.38
N THR A 403 -6.74 26.68 -14.97
CA THR A 403 -5.65 25.72 -14.72
C THR A 403 -4.91 25.40 -16.03
N VAL A 404 -3.66 24.96 -15.90
CA VAL A 404 -2.84 24.41 -16.99
C VAL A 404 -2.65 22.92 -16.70
N GLU A 405 -2.90 22.09 -17.70
CA GLU A 405 -2.62 20.66 -17.67
C GLU A 405 -1.34 20.37 -18.44
N SER A 406 -0.40 19.69 -17.78
CA SER A 406 0.89 19.34 -18.34
C SER A 406 1.08 17.83 -18.26
N ALA A 407 1.26 17.16 -19.42
CA ALA A 407 1.67 15.77 -19.45
C ALA A 407 3.12 15.64 -18.97
N LEU A 408 3.39 14.64 -18.14
CA LEU A 408 4.71 14.37 -17.58
C LEU A 408 5.36 13.23 -18.36
N ALA A 409 6.62 13.39 -18.70
CA ALA A 409 7.43 12.37 -19.36
C ALA A 409 8.68 12.09 -18.54
N TYR A 410 9.08 10.81 -18.45
CA TYR A 410 10.19 10.35 -17.62
C TYR A 410 11.26 9.66 -18.45
N GLY A 411 12.51 9.82 -18.05
CA GLY A 411 13.63 8.99 -18.47
C GLY A 411 14.10 8.16 -17.29
N PHE A 412 14.53 6.93 -17.56
CA PHE A 412 15.03 5.99 -16.55
C PHE A 412 16.43 5.52 -16.93
N ASP A 413 17.23 5.19 -15.92
CA ASP A 413 18.48 4.46 -16.14
C ASP A 413 18.24 2.94 -16.26
N GLU A 414 19.34 2.18 -16.39
CA GLU A 414 19.30 0.72 -16.53
C GLU A 414 18.78 -0.03 -15.31
N ASP A 415 18.81 0.61 -14.13
CA ASP A 415 18.34 0.06 -12.87
C ASP A 415 16.91 0.52 -12.53
N GLY A 416 16.26 1.29 -13.41
CA GLY A 416 14.89 1.77 -13.25
C GLY A 416 14.75 3.03 -12.39
N TYR A 417 15.84 3.69 -12.02
CA TYR A 417 15.76 4.98 -11.34
C TYR A 417 15.32 6.07 -12.30
N PRO A 418 14.36 6.94 -11.93
CA PRO A 418 14.00 8.08 -12.74
C PRO A 418 15.17 9.08 -12.79
N VAL A 419 15.78 9.25 -13.97
CA VAL A 419 16.89 10.19 -14.17
C VAL A 419 16.44 11.52 -14.75
N SER A 420 15.21 11.59 -15.25
CA SER A 420 14.62 12.87 -15.69
C SER A 420 13.10 12.86 -15.62
N MET A 421 12.54 14.06 -15.45
CA MET A 421 11.12 14.36 -15.63
C MET A 421 11.03 15.63 -16.49
N SER A 422 10.13 15.66 -17.48
CA SER A 422 9.93 16.83 -18.33
C SER A 422 8.46 17.06 -18.63
N TRP A 423 8.12 18.32 -18.91
CA TRP A 423 6.78 18.75 -19.33
C TRP A 423 6.83 20.04 -20.12
N THR A 424 5.71 20.40 -20.72
CA THR A 424 5.56 21.66 -21.46
C THR A 424 4.38 22.46 -20.92
N GLU A 425 4.57 23.77 -20.80
CA GLU A 425 3.51 24.74 -20.51
C GLU A 425 3.47 25.79 -21.64
N GLY A 426 2.44 25.72 -22.46
CA GLY A 426 2.38 26.50 -23.71
C GLY A 426 3.50 26.13 -24.67
N ASN A 427 4.42 27.06 -24.94
CA ASN A 427 5.61 26.84 -25.76
C ASN A 427 6.90 26.65 -24.95
N SER A 428 6.79 26.61 -23.66
CA SER A 428 7.93 26.50 -22.73
C SER A 428 8.13 25.07 -22.29
N GLU A 429 9.36 24.57 -22.43
CA GLU A 429 9.77 23.26 -21.96
C GLU A 429 10.47 23.40 -20.62
N TYR A 430 10.11 22.50 -19.69
CA TYR A 430 10.67 22.39 -18.36
C TYR A 430 11.22 20.99 -18.18
N ARG A 431 12.30 20.86 -17.41
CA ARG A 431 12.94 19.57 -17.16
C ARG A 431 13.57 19.54 -15.78
N VAL A 432 13.48 18.39 -15.14
CA VAL A 432 14.26 18.04 -13.95
C VAL A 432 15.17 16.88 -14.29
N GLU A 433 16.41 16.91 -13.85
CA GLU A 433 17.37 15.80 -13.94
C GLU A 433 17.74 15.36 -12.52
N TYR A 434 17.76 14.07 -12.31
CA TYR A 434 18.15 13.42 -11.06
C TYR A 434 19.45 12.66 -11.30
N ILE A 435 20.49 12.99 -10.55
CA ILE A 435 21.82 12.40 -10.68
C ILE A 435 22.12 11.61 -9.42
N TYR A 436 22.38 10.33 -9.60
CA TYR A 436 22.64 9.40 -8.52
C TYR A 436 24.11 9.01 -8.49
N GLY A 437 24.66 8.83 -7.29
CA GLY A 437 25.95 8.20 -7.03
C GLY A 437 25.73 6.80 -6.44
N ASN A 438 26.69 5.91 -6.65
CA ASN A 438 26.71 4.63 -5.94
C ASN A 438 27.11 4.87 -4.48
N LEU A 439 26.43 4.17 -3.55
CA LEU A 439 26.82 4.13 -2.14
C LEU A 439 28.12 3.39 -1.95
#